data_02f4fa74583310fdd239c31a6a931a53
#
_entry.id   02f4fa74583310fdd239c31a6a931a53
#
_cell.length_a   1.000
_cell.length_b   1.000
_cell.length_c   1.000
_cell.angle_alpha   90.00
_cell.angle_beta   90.00
_cell.angle_gamma   90.00
#
_symmetry.space_group_name_H-M   'P 1'
#
loop_
_entity.id
_entity.type
_entity.pdbx_description
1 polymer ?
#
loop_
_entity_poly.entity_id
_entity_poly.type
_entity_poly.pdbx_seq_one_letter_code
_entity_poly.pdbx_strand_id
1 'polypeptide(L)'
;MSEASPGVSFGFKTPQQSTSFDELVRLWAAGDAEPIWEHAWLYDHFQPVNADPAGPCLEAWTTLAALATHTRRLRVGVLVTGNTHRHPAVLASMLATVDHISGGRVDFGFGAAWHEAEHQRMGIDLPSPGVRLARWDEACTVVRRLCTEDEVWFDGVHYRLAGARLNPRPPRQPTFVLGATGRRALAVVARHADVWNAGTSQPAALRRGIAVLAERCTAAGRDIADVTISVQVPVVAADLGATRLWTERLIRAGARHIVLELPAPAGAALLPRLAAEVALPLSHTAPISLGSIR
;
A
#
# COMPACT_ATOMS: atom_id res chain seq x y z
N MET A 1 -2.56 11.44 31.53
CA MET A 1 -3.60 11.39 30.48
C MET A 1 -3.19 10.24 29.57
N SER A 2 -3.94 9.13 29.58
CA SER A 2 -3.68 7.98 28.71
C SER A 2 -3.94 8.44 27.27
N GLU A 3 -2.91 8.49 26.42
CA GLU A 3 -3.10 8.64 24.97
C GLU A 3 -3.95 7.47 24.51
N ALA A 4 -5.13 7.77 24.00
CA ALA A 4 -5.99 6.77 23.37
C ALA A 4 -5.17 6.12 22.25
N SER A 5 -4.99 4.80 22.30
CA SER A 5 -4.36 4.06 21.21
C SER A 5 -5.05 4.46 19.92
N PRO A 6 -4.30 4.78 18.84
CA PRO A 6 -4.91 5.15 17.59
C PRO A 6 -5.88 4.05 17.14
N GLY A 7 -7.09 4.45 16.74
CA GLY A 7 -8.13 3.54 16.26
C GLY A 7 -7.66 2.71 15.06
N VAL A 8 -8.48 1.77 14.64
CA VAL A 8 -8.22 0.99 13.43
C VAL A 8 -8.64 1.83 12.22
N SER A 9 -7.70 2.08 11.31
CA SER A 9 -7.93 2.77 10.04
C SER A 9 -8.48 1.80 8.99
N PHE A 10 -9.52 2.19 8.27
CA PHE A 10 -10.15 1.39 7.23
C PHE A 10 -10.07 2.05 5.87
N GLY A 11 -9.78 1.25 4.87
CA GLY A 11 -9.83 1.63 3.47
C GLY A 11 -10.14 0.44 2.58
N PHE A 12 -10.14 0.68 1.28
CA PHE A 12 -10.46 -0.34 0.30
C PHE A 12 -9.47 -0.33 -0.86
N LYS A 13 -9.29 -1.48 -1.50
CA LYS A 13 -8.52 -1.64 -2.73
C LYS A 13 -9.46 -2.09 -3.85
N THR A 14 -9.44 -1.34 -4.95
CA THR A 14 -10.21 -1.65 -6.15
C THR A 14 -9.27 -2.17 -7.24
N PRO A 15 -9.43 -3.43 -7.67
CA PRO A 15 -8.73 -3.88 -8.87
C PRO A 15 -9.25 -3.07 -10.07
N GLN A 16 -8.35 -2.43 -10.82
CA GLN A 16 -8.68 -1.72 -12.05
C GLN A 16 -8.70 -2.65 -13.27
N GLN A 17 -9.05 -3.91 -13.05
CA GLN A 17 -9.24 -4.95 -14.08
C GLN A 17 -10.71 -5.27 -14.25
N SER A 18 -11.11 -5.65 -15.46
CA SER A 18 -12.50 -6.05 -15.79
C SER A 18 -13.55 -5.02 -15.36
N THR A 19 -13.18 -3.75 -15.40
CA THR A 19 -14.00 -2.60 -15.02
C THR A 19 -13.73 -1.42 -15.95
N SER A 20 -14.64 -0.46 -15.98
CA SER A 20 -14.45 0.80 -16.72
C SER A 20 -13.93 1.90 -15.77
N PHE A 21 -13.34 2.95 -16.35
CA PHE A 21 -12.93 4.12 -15.59
C PHE A 21 -14.12 4.79 -14.88
N ASP A 22 -15.27 4.88 -15.54
CA ASP A 22 -16.49 5.47 -14.96
C ASP A 22 -17.01 4.67 -13.76
N GLU A 23 -16.86 3.34 -13.76
CA GLU A 23 -17.20 2.51 -12.59
C GLU A 23 -16.26 2.79 -11.43
N LEU A 24 -14.96 2.92 -11.68
CA LEU A 24 -13.98 3.31 -10.67
C LEU A 24 -14.28 4.69 -10.08
N VAL A 25 -14.64 5.68 -10.92
CA VAL A 25 -15.04 7.02 -10.46
C VAL A 25 -16.25 6.94 -9.53
N ARG A 26 -17.30 6.21 -9.94
CA ARG A 26 -18.50 6.04 -9.09
C ARG A 26 -18.19 5.37 -7.76
N LEU A 27 -17.33 4.34 -7.80
CA LEU A 27 -16.94 3.58 -6.60
C LEU A 27 -16.11 4.46 -5.64
N TRP A 28 -15.11 5.18 -6.16
CA TRP A 28 -14.26 6.04 -5.34
C TRP A 28 -15.02 7.24 -4.79
N ALA A 29 -15.93 7.82 -5.56
CA ALA A 29 -16.81 8.88 -5.06
C ALA A 29 -17.74 8.40 -3.94
N ALA A 30 -18.29 7.19 -4.06
CA ALA A 30 -19.07 6.57 -2.99
C ALA A 30 -18.22 6.34 -1.72
N GLY A 31 -16.96 5.90 -1.87
CA GLY A 31 -16.03 5.76 -0.76
C GLY A 31 -15.65 7.11 -0.12
N ASP A 32 -15.45 8.14 -0.94
CA ASP A 32 -15.11 9.49 -0.45
C ASP A 32 -16.25 10.13 0.34
N ALA A 33 -17.50 9.74 0.06
CA ALA A 33 -18.68 10.23 0.77
C ALA A 33 -18.86 9.58 2.17
N GLU A 34 -18.28 8.41 2.43
CA GLU A 34 -18.43 7.66 3.67
C GLU A 34 -17.25 7.90 4.62
N PRO A 35 -17.42 8.58 5.77
CA PRO A 35 -16.31 8.99 6.65
C PRO A 35 -15.45 7.86 7.21
N ILE A 36 -15.99 6.64 7.31
CA ILE A 36 -15.23 5.48 7.81
C ILE A 36 -14.09 5.06 6.89
N TRP A 37 -14.19 5.36 5.59
CA TRP A 37 -13.11 5.07 4.65
C TRP A 37 -12.08 6.19 4.70
N GLU A 38 -10.86 5.88 5.12
CA GLU A 38 -9.78 6.84 5.21
C GLU A 38 -8.86 6.80 3.99
N HIS A 39 -8.76 5.64 3.33
CA HIS A 39 -7.83 5.45 2.20
C HIS A 39 -8.41 4.52 1.13
N ALA A 40 -7.98 4.76 -0.13
CA ALA A 40 -8.35 3.96 -1.29
C ALA A 40 -7.13 3.63 -2.15
N TRP A 41 -7.10 2.42 -2.70
CA TRP A 41 -5.93 1.85 -3.35
C TRP A 41 -6.26 1.22 -4.70
N LEU A 42 -5.31 1.37 -5.65
CA LEU A 42 -5.19 0.54 -6.84
C LEU A 42 -4.07 -0.48 -6.65
N TYR A 43 -3.82 -1.34 -7.64
CA TYR A 43 -2.61 -2.18 -7.69
C TYR A 43 -1.81 -1.91 -8.97
N ASP A 44 -0.48 -2.20 -8.98
CA ASP A 44 0.40 -1.89 -10.10
C ASP A 44 0.64 -3.11 -10.98
N HIS A 45 -0.41 -3.52 -11.69
CA HIS A 45 -0.34 -4.56 -12.71
C HIS A 45 -0.80 -4.02 -14.05
N PHE A 46 -0.24 -4.53 -15.14
CA PHE A 46 -0.56 -4.17 -16.53
C PHE A 46 -1.57 -5.14 -17.15
N GLN A 47 -1.84 -6.25 -16.49
CA GLN A 47 -2.76 -7.30 -16.89
C GLN A 47 -3.61 -7.73 -15.68
N PRO A 48 -4.80 -8.30 -15.91
CA PRO A 48 -5.59 -8.87 -14.83
C PRO A 48 -4.82 -9.94 -14.06
N VAL A 49 -4.88 -9.86 -12.72
CA VAL A 49 -4.33 -10.84 -11.80
C VAL A 49 -5.43 -11.81 -11.38
N ASN A 50 -5.15 -13.11 -11.38
CA ASN A 50 -6.11 -14.18 -11.06
C ASN A 50 -7.36 -14.18 -11.97
N ALA A 51 -7.25 -13.68 -13.20
CA ALA A 51 -8.30 -13.63 -14.21
C ALA A 51 -7.67 -13.84 -15.59
N ASP A 52 -8.48 -13.79 -16.66
CA ASP A 52 -7.97 -13.88 -18.03
C ASP A 52 -6.99 -12.72 -18.30
N PRO A 53 -5.71 -13.00 -18.56
CA PRO A 53 -4.71 -11.96 -18.82
C PRO A 53 -4.97 -11.15 -20.10
N ALA A 54 -5.85 -11.60 -21.00
CA ALA A 54 -6.30 -10.83 -22.17
C ALA A 54 -7.41 -9.81 -21.84
N GLY A 55 -7.94 -9.84 -20.62
CA GLY A 55 -8.96 -8.90 -20.16
C GLY A 55 -8.42 -7.48 -19.99
N PRO A 56 -9.31 -6.48 -19.89
CA PRO A 56 -8.92 -5.09 -19.70
C PRO A 56 -8.30 -4.85 -18.32
N CYS A 57 -7.24 -4.04 -18.28
CA CYS A 57 -6.60 -3.55 -17.05
C CYS A 57 -6.08 -2.13 -17.30
N LEU A 58 -6.52 -1.17 -16.49
CA LEU A 58 -6.05 0.20 -16.58
C LEU A 58 -4.72 0.37 -15.85
N GLU A 59 -3.81 1.21 -16.37
CA GLU A 59 -2.53 1.48 -15.74
C GLU A 59 -2.71 2.27 -14.43
N ALA A 60 -2.03 1.85 -13.38
CA ALA A 60 -2.30 2.28 -12.02
C ALA A 60 -2.07 3.77 -11.77
N TRP A 61 -0.89 4.30 -12.09
CA TRP A 61 -0.54 5.69 -11.74
C TRP A 61 -1.30 6.72 -12.57
N THR A 62 -1.55 6.43 -13.84
CA THR A 62 -2.40 7.27 -14.71
C THR A 62 -3.84 7.29 -14.21
N THR A 63 -4.37 6.12 -13.85
CA THR A 63 -5.71 5.99 -13.27
C THR A 63 -5.80 6.68 -11.91
N LEU A 64 -4.77 6.54 -11.05
CA LEU A 64 -4.70 7.19 -9.74
C LEU A 64 -4.75 8.71 -9.86
N ALA A 65 -3.98 9.29 -10.81
CA ALA A 65 -3.97 10.73 -11.05
C ALA A 65 -5.38 11.25 -11.40
N ALA A 66 -6.10 10.53 -12.26
CA ALA A 66 -7.47 10.88 -12.63
C ALA A 66 -8.43 10.71 -11.44
N LEU A 67 -8.40 9.59 -10.73
CA LEU A 67 -9.28 9.35 -9.56
C LEU A 67 -9.04 10.34 -8.41
N ALA A 68 -7.81 10.81 -8.24
CA ALA A 68 -7.47 11.82 -7.24
C ALA A 68 -8.24 13.14 -7.47
N THR A 69 -8.63 13.47 -8.70
CA THR A 69 -9.45 14.65 -9.02
C THR A 69 -10.93 14.46 -8.71
N HIS A 70 -11.39 13.21 -8.61
CA HIS A 70 -12.78 12.85 -8.31
C HIS A 70 -13.02 12.59 -6.82
N THR A 71 -12.00 12.69 -5.98
CA THR A 71 -12.07 12.53 -4.53
C THR A 71 -11.55 13.78 -3.83
N ARG A 72 -11.98 14.02 -2.59
CA ARG A 72 -11.58 15.20 -1.80
C ARG A 72 -10.93 14.88 -0.47
N ARG A 73 -11.31 13.75 0.14
CA ARG A 73 -10.96 13.40 1.51
C ARG A 73 -10.08 12.16 1.61
N LEU A 74 -10.38 11.13 0.82
CA LEU A 74 -9.63 9.87 0.84
C LEU A 74 -8.14 10.10 0.59
N ARG A 75 -7.31 9.48 1.41
CA ARG A 75 -5.92 9.22 1.05
C ARG A 75 -5.89 8.20 -0.07
N VAL A 76 -5.03 8.40 -1.04
CA VAL A 76 -5.03 7.61 -2.28
C VAL A 76 -3.66 7.04 -2.57
N GLY A 77 -3.60 5.86 -3.17
CA GLY A 77 -2.32 5.25 -3.48
C GLY A 77 -2.39 4.02 -4.37
N VAL A 78 -1.22 3.48 -4.66
CA VAL A 78 -1.05 2.19 -5.34
C VAL A 78 -0.46 1.20 -4.34
N LEU A 79 -1.11 0.07 -4.11
CA LEU A 79 -0.71 -0.94 -3.11
C LEU A 79 -0.42 -2.30 -3.77
N VAL A 80 0.84 -2.54 -4.16
CA VAL A 80 2.00 -1.66 -4.10
C VAL A 80 2.64 -1.53 -5.48
N THR A 81 3.27 -0.39 -5.74
CA THR A 81 4.05 -0.17 -6.97
C THR A 81 5.24 -1.12 -7.02
N GLY A 82 5.44 -1.75 -8.17
CA GLY A 82 6.58 -2.63 -8.42
C GLY A 82 7.86 -1.85 -8.74
N ASN A 83 8.93 -2.07 -8.00
CA ASN A 83 10.22 -1.40 -8.23
C ASN A 83 10.85 -1.71 -9.59
N THR A 84 10.45 -2.79 -10.24
CA THR A 84 10.93 -3.17 -11.57
C THR A 84 10.25 -2.43 -12.72
N HIS A 85 9.08 -1.82 -12.46
CA HIS A 85 8.26 -1.21 -13.49
C HIS A 85 8.77 0.18 -13.91
N ARG A 86 9.43 0.91 -13.01
CA ARG A 86 9.88 2.30 -13.25
C ARG A 86 11.18 2.60 -12.55
N HIS A 87 11.99 3.48 -13.15
CA HIS A 87 13.17 4.02 -12.45
C HIS A 87 12.71 4.83 -11.23
N PRO A 88 13.36 4.72 -10.05
CA PRO A 88 12.89 5.37 -8.82
C PRO A 88 12.82 6.91 -8.91
N ALA A 89 13.66 7.55 -9.70
CA ALA A 89 13.59 9.01 -9.91
C ALA A 89 12.35 9.40 -10.74
N VAL A 90 11.97 8.60 -11.74
CA VAL A 90 10.73 8.79 -12.50
C VAL A 90 9.53 8.56 -11.60
N LEU A 91 9.56 7.50 -10.81
CA LEU A 91 8.51 7.19 -9.84
C LEU A 91 8.33 8.29 -8.80
N ALA A 92 9.42 8.88 -8.29
CA ALA A 92 9.36 10.03 -7.39
C ALA A 92 8.70 11.25 -8.04
N SER A 93 8.96 11.49 -9.34
CA SER A 93 8.32 12.57 -10.10
C SER A 93 6.82 12.33 -10.30
N MET A 94 6.43 11.10 -10.60
CA MET A 94 5.01 10.71 -10.70
C MET A 94 4.30 10.87 -9.35
N LEU A 95 4.91 10.39 -8.26
CA LEU A 95 4.42 10.53 -6.89
C LEU A 95 4.19 12.01 -6.54
N ALA A 96 5.17 12.87 -6.76
CA ALA A 96 5.05 14.30 -6.47
C ALA A 96 3.92 14.95 -7.28
N THR A 97 3.81 14.60 -8.55
CA THR A 97 2.76 15.13 -9.44
C THR A 97 1.37 14.74 -8.94
N VAL A 98 1.14 13.45 -8.65
CA VAL A 98 -0.16 12.98 -8.14
C VAL A 98 -0.45 13.54 -6.75
N ASP A 99 0.58 13.73 -5.91
CA ASP A 99 0.40 14.35 -4.59
C ASP A 99 -0.04 15.80 -4.70
N HIS A 100 0.51 16.58 -5.64
CA HIS A 100 0.02 17.92 -5.95
C HIS A 100 -1.43 17.92 -6.50
N ILE A 101 -1.75 17.04 -7.44
CA ILE A 101 -3.11 16.88 -7.98
C ILE A 101 -4.11 16.58 -6.87
N SER A 102 -3.74 15.72 -5.93
CA SER A 102 -4.60 15.30 -4.83
C SER A 102 -4.65 16.29 -3.65
N GLY A 103 -3.79 17.32 -3.62
CA GLY A 103 -3.66 18.22 -2.48
C GLY A 103 -2.98 17.57 -1.27
N GLY A 104 -1.96 16.75 -1.47
CA GLY A 104 -1.17 16.13 -0.41
C GLY A 104 -1.75 14.84 0.17
N ARG A 105 -2.60 14.10 -0.59
CA ARG A 105 -3.31 12.92 -0.11
C ARG A 105 -2.69 11.58 -0.53
N VAL A 106 -1.52 11.57 -1.22
CA VAL A 106 -0.93 10.32 -1.68
C VAL A 106 -0.23 9.59 -0.54
N ASP A 107 -0.50 8.30 -0.40
CA ASP A 107 0.32 7.33 0.32
C ASP A 107 1.11 6.49 -0.69
N PHE A 108 2.42 6.39 -0.49
CA PHE A 108 3.33 5.74 -1.41
C PHE A 108 3.48 4.25 -1.11
N GLY A 109 2.66 3.43 -1.77
CA GLY A 109 2.80 1.98 -1.71
C GLY A 109 3.92 1.47 -2.62
N PHE A 110 4.89 0.72 -2.08
CA PHE A 110 6.07 0.29 -2.83
C PHE A 110 6.54 -1.10 -2.44
N GLY A 111 6.99 -1.88 -3.43
CA GLY A 111 7.42 -3.26 -3.25
C GLY A 111 8.46 -3.71 -4.28
N ALA A 112 9.07 -4.87 -4.05
CA ALA A 112 10.16 -5.40 -4.87
C ALA A 112 9.69 -6.03 -6.19
N ALA A 113 8.40 -6.04 -6.50
CA ALA A 113 7.75 -6.79 -7.58
C ALA A 113 7.84 -8.33 -7.43
N TRP A 114 7.00 -9.07 -8.17
CA TRP A 114 6.93 -10.52 -8.03
C TRP A 114 6.39 -11.29 -9.24
N HIS A 115 5.51 -10.72 -10.05
CA HIS A 115 4.70 -11.44 -11.04
C HIS A 115 5.50 -11.78 -12.31
N GLU A 116 6.15 -12.95 -12.31
CA GLU A 116 7.07 -13.37 -13.36
C GLU A 116 6.42 -13.41 -14.75
N ALA A 117 5.23 -13.99 -14.86
CA ALA A 117 4.54 -14.11 -16.15
C ALA A 117 4.18 -12.76 -16.77
N GLU A 118 3.83 -11.76 -15.96
CA GLU A 118 3.58 -10.40 -16.43
C GLU A 118 4.86 -9.73 -16.93
N HIS A 119 5.94 -9.81 -16.16
CA HIS A 119 7.24 -9.27 -16.56
C HIS A 119 7.70 -9.85 -17.89
N GLN A 120 7.59 -11.17 -18.05
CA GLN A 120 7.94 -11.86 -19.29
C GLN A 120 7.10 -11.38 -20.48
N ARG A 121 5.78 -11.24 -20.32
CA ARG A 121 4.88 -10.79 -21.40
C ARG A 121 5.10 -9.32 -21.78
N MET A 122 5.43 -8.48 -20.78
CA MET A 122 5.66 -7.05 -20.99
C MET A 122 7.09 -6.73 -21.42
N GLY A 123 7.99 -7.73 -21.48
CA GLY A 123 9.41 -7.50 -21.78
C GLY A 123 10.14 -6.71 -20.69
N ILE A 124 9.66 -6.76 -19.45
CA ILE A 124 10.27 -6.09 -18.29
C ILE A 124 11.14 -7.10 -17.54
N ASP A 125 12.38 -6.73 -17.26
CA ASP A 125 13.28 -7.58 -16.50
C ASP A 125 12.77 -7.85 -15.08
N LEU A 126 12.78 -9.13 -14.68
CA LEU A 126 12.55 -9.55 -13.30
C LEU A 126 13.83 -10.18 -12.73
N PRO A 127 14.73 -9.41 -12.13
CA PRO A 127 15.95 -9.92 -11.55
C PRO A 127 15.70 -10.94 -10.44
N SER A 128 16.74 -11.67 -10.05
CA SER A 128 16.65 -12.63 -8.93
C SER A 128 16.14 -11.96 -7.65
N PRO A 129 15.48 -12.68 -6.74
CA PRO A 129 14.91 -12.09 -5.52
C PRO A 129 15.91 -11.28 -4.69
N GLY A 130 17.18 -11.70 -4.61
CA GLY A 130 18.22 -10.96 -3.90
C GLY A 130 18.53 -9.61 -4.53
N VAL A 131 18.69 -9.58 -5.86
CA VAL A 131 18.93 -8.35 -6.62
C VAL A 131 17.71 -7.41 -6.54
N ARG A 132 16.50 -7.93 -6.66
CA ARG A 132 15.27 -7.11 -6.52
C ARG A 132 15.18 -6.43 -5.15
N LEU A 133 15.51 -7.15 -4.07
CA LEU A 133 15.50 -6.58 -2.73
C LEU A 133 16.56 -5.49 -2.55
N ALA A 134 17.77 -5.70 -3.08
CA ALA A 134 18.83 -4.70 -3.03
C ALA A 134 18.47 -3.45 -3.85
N ARG A 135 17.92 -3.63 -5.06
CA ARG A 135 17.40 -2.52 -5.88
C ARG A 135 16.27 -1.77 -5.16
N TRP A 136 15.35 -2.48 -4.52
CA TRP A 136 14.24 -1.87 -3.80
C TRP A 136 14.70 -1.07 -2.58
N ASP A 137 15.69 -1.54 -1.84
CA ASP A 137 16.31 -0.84 -0.71
C ASP A 137 16.93 0.51 -1.14
N GLU A 138 17.75 0.48 -2.20
CA GLU A 138 18.30 1.71 -2.79
C GLU A 138 17.20 2.64 -3.32
N ALA A 139 16.19 2.08 -3.98
CA ALA A 139 15.08 2.86 -4.53
C ALA A 139 14.25 3.56 -3.43
N CYS A 140 14.03 2.91 -2.29
CA CYS A 140 13.39 3.56 -1.13
C CYS A 140 14.19 4.79 -0.68
N THR A 141 15.52 4.67 -0.59
CA THR A 141 16.42 5.79 -0.26
C THR A 141 16.33 6.90 -1.30
N VAL A 142 16.42 6.56 -2.58
CA VAL A 142 16.36 7.53 -3.70
C VAL A 142 15.05 8.30 -3.69
N VAL A 143 13.90 7.60 -3.60
CA VAL A 143 12.58 8.26 -3.60
C VAL A 143 12.43 9.16 -2.38
N ARG A 144 12.81 8.69 -1.18
CA ARG A 144 12.72 9.50 0.05
C ARG A 144 13.56 10.76 -0.05
N ARG A 145 14.82 10.64 -0.49
CA ARG A 145 15.72 11.78 -0.64
C ARG A 145 15.20 12.79 -1.67
N LEU A 146 14.74 12.34 -2.84
CA LEU A 146 14.15 13.22 -3.84
C LEU A 146 12.92 13.99 -3.32
N CYS A 147 12.12 13.36 -2.48
CA CYS A 147 10.94 14.02 -1.88
C CYS A 147 11.30 15.01 -0.76
N THR A 148 12.50 14.97 -0.19
CA THR A 148 12.86 15.77 1.01
C THR A 148 14.05 16.70 0.82
N GLU A 149 14.97 16.42 -0.11
CA GLU A 149 16.21 17.19 -0.33
C GLU A 149 16.09 18.07 -1.58
N ASP A 150 16.79 19.20 -1.60
CA ASP A 150 16.80 20.14 -2.74
C ASP A 150 17.56 19.59 -3.94
N GLU A 151 18.61 18.84 -3.67
CA GLU A 151 19.48 18.22 -4.68
C GLU A 151 20.00 16.89 -4.17
N VAL A 152 19.89 15.84 -4.97
CA VAL A 152 20.26 14.48 -4.60
C VAL A 152 21.43 13.98 -5.46
N TRP A 153 22.52 13.68 -4.79
CA TRP A 153 23.65 12.90 -5.31
C TRP A 153 23.59 11.51 -4.68
N PHE A 154 23.51 10.48 -5.49
CA PHE A 154 23.43 9.09 -5.03
C PHE A 154 24.31 8.20 -5.91
N ASP A 155 25.24 7.49 -5.32
CA ASP A 155 26.13 6.54 -6.00
C ASP A 155 25.95 5.14 -5.39
N GLY A 156 24.87 4.48 -5.76
CA GLY A 156 24.55 3.11 -5.34
C GLY A 156 25.05 2.06 -6.31
N VAL A 157 24.82 0.81 -5.96
CA VAL A 157 25.14 -0.35 -6.82
C VAL A 157 24.19 -0.42 -8.02
N HIS A 158 22.93 -0.06 -7.82
CA HIS A 158 21.85 -0.23 -8.79
C HIS A 158 21.36 1.10 -9.38
N TYR A 159 21.46 2.19 -8.65
CA TYR A 159 21.02 3.50 -9.10
C TYR A 159 22.08 4.56 -8.86
N ARG A 160 22.18 5.52 -9.79
CA ARG A 160 23.09 6.66 -9.68
C ARG A 160 22.36 7.93 -10.07
N LEU A 161 22.47 8.94 -9.25
CA LEU A 161 21.93 10.28 -9.49
C LEU A 161 23.05 11.32 -9.33
N ALA A 162 23.09 12.26 -10.25
CA ALA A 162 24.11 13.33 -10.29
C ALA A 162 23.41 14.69 -10.23
N GLY A 163 23.18 15.20 -9.01
CA GLY A 163 22.54 16.49 -8.80
C GLY A 163 21.04 16.49 -9.19
N ALA A 164 20.35 15.36 -8.99
CA ALA A 164 18.94 15.24 -9.33
C ALA A 164 18.06 16.13 -8.43
N ARG A 165 17.10 16.82 -9.01
CA ARG A 165 16.16 17.71 -8.32
C ARG A 165 14.73 17.32 -8.64
N LEU A 166 13.88 17.30 -7.61
CA LEU A 166 12.44 17.12 -7.76
C LEU A 166 11.75 18.45 -7.44
N ASN A 167 11.23 19.12 -8.48
CA ASN A 167 10.56 20.41 -8.32
C ASN A 167 9.31 20.47 -9.23
N PRO A 168 8.10 20.62 -8.64
CA PRO A 168 7.86 20.75 -7.21
C PRO A 168 8.02 19.42 -6.45
N ARG A 169 8.47 19.50 -5.20
CA ARG A 169 8.44 18.35 -4.28
C ARG A 169 7.01 18.13 -3.76
N PRO A 170 6.67 16.91 -3.25
CA PRO A 170 5.38 16.68 -2.61
C PRO A 170 5.10 17.74 -1.53
N PRO A 171 3.84 18.23 -1.38
CA PRO A 171 3.46 19.22 -0.37
C PRO A 171 3.76 18.78 1.07
N ARG A 172 3.81 17.48 1.32
CA ARG A 172 4.22 16.84 2.57
C ARG A 172 5.10 15.63 2.26
N GLN A 173 5.83 15.15 3.25
CA GLN A 173 6.54 13.88 3.10
C GLN A 173 5.51 12.73 2.93
N PRO A 174 5.54 11.97 1.81
CA PRO A 174 4.62 10.86 1.60
C PRO A 174 4.84 9.75 2.63
N THR A 175 3.75 9.11 3.07
CA THR A 175 3.80 7.91 3.90
C THR A 175 4.29 6.73 3.07
N PHE A 176 5.37 6.07 3.49
CA PHE A 176 5.89 4.89 2.80
C PHE A 176 5.19 3.62 3.30
N VAL A 177 4.31 3.09 2.45
CA VAL A 177 3.59 1.84 2.69
C VAL A 177 4.32 0.71 1.96
N LEU A 178 5.14 -0.06 2.67
CA LEU A 178 5.97 -1.08 2.04
C LEU A 178 5.33 -2.46 2.11
N GLY A 179 5.10 -3.08 0.94
CA GLY A 179 4.55 -4.42 0.80
C GLY A 179 5.65 -5.48 0.80
N ALA A 180 5.67 -6.35 1.81
CA ALA A 180 6.73 -7.34 1.94
C ALA A 180 6.33 -8.62 2.66
N THR A 181 6.96 -9.73 2.26
CA THR A 181 6.97 -11.01 2.96
C THR A 181 8.38 -11.53 3.12
N GLY A 182 8.62 -12.30 4.18
CA GLY A 182 9.91 -12.97 4.41
C GLY A 182 10.99 -12.08 5.06
N ARG A 183 11.88 -12.76 5.77
CA ARG A 183 12.85 -12.14 6.70
C ARG A 183 13.79 -11.11 6.05
N ARG A 184 14.19 -11.32 4.78
CA ARG A 184 15.08 -10.38 4.06
C ARG A 184 14.34 -9.10 3.65
N ALA A 185 13.12 -9.23 3.15
CA ALA A 185 12.30 -8.09 2.77
C ALA A 185 11.89 -7.25 3.98
N LEU A 186 11.61 -7.89 5.13
CA LEU A 186 11.32 -7.19 6.37
C LEU A 186 12.50 -6.37 6.92
N ALA A 187 13.74 -6.67 6.51
CA ALA A 187 14.87 -5.79 6.82
C ALA A 187 14.83 -4.46 6.05
N VAL A 188 14.30 -4.44 4.82
CA VAL A 188 14.06 -3.22 4.05
C VAL A 188 12.90 -2.44 4.68
N VAL A 189 11.80 -3.12 5.02
CA VAL A 189 10.67 -2.53 5.74
C VAL A 189 11.12 -1.82 7.02
N ALA A 190 11.92 -2.49 7.84
CA ALA A 190 12.41 -1.95 9.11
C ALA A 190 13.21 -0.64 8.94
N ARG A 191 13.92 -0.47 7.83
CA ARG A 191 14.69 0.75 7.55
C ARG A 191 13.84 1.90 7.01
N HIS A 192 12.83 1.58 6.18
CA HIS A 192 12.20 2.59 5.33
C HIS A 192 10.69 2.77 5.54
N ALA A 193 9.97 1.79 6.10
CA ALA A 193 8.52 1.87 6.16
C ALA A 193 8.00 2.76 7.29
N ASP A 194 6.93 3.50 6.99
CA ASP A 194 6.03 4.08 7.97
C ASP A 194 4.85 3.12 8.22
N VAL A 195 4.48 2.34 7.18
CA VAL A 195 3.46 1.30 7.23
C VAL A 195 4.01 0.03 6.58
N TRP A 196 3.91 -1.11 7.24
CA TRP A 196 4.16 -2.42 6.65
C TRP A 196 2.86 -3.07 6.20
N ASN A 197 2.67 -3.21 4.89
CA ASN A 197 1.59 -4.01 4.34
C ASN A 197 2.04 -5.48 4.28
N ALA A 198 1.51 -6.27 5.20
CA ALA A 198 1.84 -7.69 5.31
C ALA A 198 1.22 -8.46 4.14
N GLY A 199 2.03 -9.21 3.40
CA GLY A 199 1.57 -10.05 2.29
C GLY A 199 0.89 -11.33 2.77
N THR A 200 0.09 -11.22 3.84
CA THR A 200 -0.70 -12.33 4.39
C THR A 200 -1.97 -11.81 5.03
N SER A 201 -3.07 -12.55 4.84
CA SER A 201 -4.33 -12.38 5.55
C SER A 201 -4.54 -13.46 6.64
N GLN A 202 -3.49 -14.23 7.00
CA GLN A 202 -3.58 -15.27 8.03
C GLN A 202 -3.11 -14.75 9.39
N PRO A 203 -3.95 -14.72 10.46
CA PRO A 203 -3.60 -14.13 11.75
C PRO A 203 -2.34 -14.71 12.38
N ALA A 204 -2.12 -16.02 12.29
CA ALA A 204 -0.91 -16.66 12.83
C ALA A 204 0.35 -16.27 12.06
N ALA A 205 0.27 -16.16 10.72
CA ALA A 205 1.39 -15.70 9.90
C ALA A 205 1.68 -14.22 10.13
N LEU A 206 0.66 -13.39 10.34
CA LEU A 206 0.81 -11.97 10.68
C LEU A 206 1.58 -11.81 12.00
N ARG A 207 1.18 -12.53 13.07
CA ARG A 207 1.92 -12.49 14.37
C ARG A 207 3.39 -12.88 14.22
N ARG A 208 3.69 -13.94 13.46
CA ARG A 208 5.09 -14.32 13.19
C ARG A 208 5.84 -13.23 12.42
N GLY A 209 5.19 -12.62 11.44
CA GLY A 209 5.76 -11.50 10.67
C GLY A 209 6.06 -10.28 11.55
N ILE A 210 5.15 -9.92 12.47
CA ILE A 210 5.34 -8.84 13.44
C ILE A 210 6.56 -9.12 14.31
N ALA A 211 6.71 -10.34 14.85
CA ALA A 211 7.87 -10.70 15.66
C ALA A 211 9.20 -10.56 14.87
N VAL A 212 9.23 -11.03 13.62
CA VAL A 212 10.41 -10.86 12.75
C VAL A 212 10.67 -9.38 12.46
N LEU A 213 9.62 -8.58 12.20
CA LEU A 213 9.77 -7.15 11.95
C LEU A 213 10.33 -6.43 13.18
N ALA A 214 9.87 -6.78 14.40
CA ALA A 214 10.39 -6.22 15.65
C ALA A 214 11.90 -6.45 15.80
N GLU A 215 12.38 -7.68 15.55
CA GLU A 215 13.81 -7.98 15.53
C GLU A 215 14.58 -7.13 14.49
N ARG A 216 13.99 -6.92 13.31
CA ARG A 216 14.61 -6.13 12.25
C ARG A 216 14.61 -4.63 12.55
N CYS A 217 13.57 -4.12 13.17
CA CYS A 217 13.51 -2.73 13.65
C CYS A 217 14.61 -2.49 14.71
N THR A 218 14.71 -3.35 15.72
CA THR A 218 15.79 -3.26 16.72
C THR A 218 17.19 -3.27 16.06
N ALA A 219 17.41 -4.17 15.08
CA ALA A 219 18.67 -4.22 14.35
C ALA A 219 18.95 -2.97 13.48
N ALA A 220 17.90 -2.24 13.09
CA ALA A 220 17.97 -0.97 12.35
C ALA A 220 17.98 0.27 13.26
N GLY A 221 17.98 0.10 14.58
CA GLY A 221 17.93 1.21 15.55
C GLY A 221 16.57 1.91 15.60
N ARG A 222 15.47 1.21 15.26
CA ARG A 222 14.09 1.73 15.28
C ARG A 222 13.21 0.96 16.25
N ASP A 223 12.14 1.60 16.72
CA ASP A 223 11.06 0.90 17.43
C ASP A 223 10.04 0.34 16.41
N ILE A 224 9.52 -0.85 16.67
CA ILE A 224 8.41 -1.39 15.89
C ILE A 224 7.14 -0.53 16.04
N ALA A 225 6.98 0.19 17.12
CA ALA A 225 5.88 1.13 17.33
C ALA A 225 5.83 2.25 16.29
N ASP A 226 6.97 2.56 15.64
CA ASP A 226 7.05 3.53 14.54
C ASP A 226 6.50 2.98 13.21
N VAL A 227 6.12 1.69 13.16
CA VAL A 227 5.64 1.03 11.95
C VAL A 227 4.22 0.54 12.14
N THR A 228 3.28 1.17 11.44
CA THR A 228 1.88 0.72 11.42
C THR A 228 1.75 -0.62 10.68
N ILE A 229 1.06 -1.57 11.28
CA ILE A 229 0.82 -2.89 10.68
C ILE A 229 -0.43 -2.85 9.80
N SER A 230 -0.26 -3.09 8.51
CA SER A 230 -1.31 -3.11 7.50
C SER A 230 -1.56 -4.52 6.96
N VAL A 231 -2.82 -4.81 6.65
CA VAL A 231 -3.22 -6.07 6.00
C VAL A 231 -4.24 -5.82 4.90
N GLN A 232 -4.19 -6.64 3.86
CA GLN A 232 -5.24 -6.72 2.85
C GLN A 232 -6.18 -7.88 3.21
N VAL A 233 -7.49 -7.61 3.19
CA VAL A 233 -8.52 -8.60 3.52
C VAL A 233 -9.42 -8.80 2.31
N PRO A 234 -9.39 -9.97 1.66
CA PRO A 234 -10.32 -10.28 0.58
C PRO A 234 -11.76 -10.20 1.06
N VAL A 235 -12.60 -9.48 0.33
CA VAL A 235 -14.02 -9.33 0.64
C VAL A 235 -14.81 -10.50 0.07
N VAL A 236 -15.55 -11.20 0.93
CA VAL A 236 -16.55 -12.20 0.54
C VAL A 236 -17.89 -11.47 0.38
N ALA A 237 -18.19 -10.98 -0.81
CA ALA A 237 -19.38 -10.13 -1.06
C ALA A 237 -20.72 -10.82 -0.73
N ALA A 238 -20.77 -12.15 -0.83
CA ALA A 238 -21.94 -12.96 -0.48
C ALA A 238 -22.08 -13.15 1.05
N ASP A 239 -21.01 -12.96 1.84
CA ASP A 239 -21.00 -13.13 3.28
C ASP A 239 -20.09 -12.09 3.96
N LEU A 240 -20.65 -10.92 4.24
CA LEU A 240 -19.94 -9.85 4.94
C LEU A 240 -19.70 -10.18 6.42
N GLY A 241 -20.46 -11.08 7.00
CA GLY A 241 -20.24 -11.60 8.35
C GLY A 241 -18.90 -12.36 8.43
N ALA A 242 -18.61 -13.21 7.45
CA ALA A 242 -17.32 -13.89 7.34
C ALA A 242 -16.17 -12.88 7.15
N THR A 243 -16.34 -11.88 6.28
CA THR A 243 -15.35 -10.80 6.10
C THR A 243 -15.10 -10.06 7.41
N ARG A 244 -16.14 -9.69 8.15
CA ARG A 244 -16.04 -9.03 9.47
C ARG A 244 -15.28 -9.88 10.48
N LEU A 245 -15.66 -11.14 10.65
CA LEU A 245 -15.02 -12.05 11.60
C LEU A 245 -13.54 -12.24 11.28
N TRP A 246 -13.19 -12.33 10.00
CA TRP A 246 -11.80 -12.48 9.58
C TRP A 246 -11.00 -11.20 9.83
N THR A 247 -11.56 -10.05 9.54
CA THR A 247 -10.96 -8.73 9.82
C THR A 247 -10.71 -8.55 11.31
N GLU A 248 -11.67 -8.89 12.16
CA GLU A 248 -11.52 -8.84 13.61
C GLU A 248 -10.34 -9.68 14.11
N ARG A 249 -10.19 -10.89 13.59
CA ARG A 249 -9.05 -11.78 13.95
C ARG A 249 -7.70 -11.16 13.57
N LEU A 250 -7.62 -10.44 12.46
CA LEU A 250 -6.41 -9.75 12.03
C LEU A 250 -6.12 -8.51 12.89
N ILE A 251 -7.15 -7.75 13.26
CA ILE A 251 -7.01 -6.63 14.21
C ILE A 251 -6.49 -7.16 15.55
N ARG A 252 -7.08 -8.23 16.08
CA ARG A 252 -6.60 -8.90 17.30
C ARG A 252 -5.20 -9.49 17.15
N ALA A 253 -4.74 -9.77 15.94
CA ALA A 253 -3.37 -10.22 15.67
C ALA A 253 -2.36 -9.08 15.54
N GLY A 254 -2.80 -7.82 15.60
CA GLY A 254 -1.93 -6.63 15.61
C GLY A 254 -2.12 -5.67 14.44
N ALA A 255 -3.00 -5.95 13.48
CA ALA A 255 -3.27 -5.03 12.38
C ALA A 255 -3.97 -3.74 12.86
N ARG A 256 -3.60 -2.59 12.25
CA ARG A 256 -4.16 -1.26 12.53
C ARG A 256 -4.67 -0.56 11.28
N HIS A 257 -4.14 -0.91 10.15
CA HIS A 257 -4.48 -0.35 8.84
C HIS A 257 -5.06 -1.48 8.00
N ILE A 258 -6.39 -1.45 7.82
CA ILE A 258 -7.16 -2.50 7.15
C ILE A 258 -7.50 -2.05 5.74
N VAL A 259 -7.12 -2.83 4.76
CA VAL A 259 -7.46 -2.62 3.35
C VAL A 259 -8.40 -3.73 2.90
N LEU A 260 -9.69 -3.43 2.73
CA LEU A 260 -10.65 -4.37 2.19
C LEU A 260 -10.45 -4.51 0.68
N GLU A 261 -10.07 -5.70 0.23
CA GLU A 261 -9.83 -5.99 -1.18
C GLU A 261 -11.15 -6.36 -1.86
N LEU A 262 -11.65 -5.43 -2.69
CA LEU A 262 -12.93 -5.61 -3.36
C LEU A 262 -12.81 -6.64 -4.50
N PRO A 263 -13.85 -7.43 -4.79
CA PRO A 263 -13.88 -8.28 -5.97
C PRO A 263 -13.85 -7.44 -7.26
N ALA A 264 -13.46 -8.03 -8.37
CA ALA A 264 -13.53 -7.41 -9.69
C ALA A 264 -14.57 -8.14 -10.55
N PRO A 265 -15.60 -7.45 -11.10
CA PRO A 265 -15.96 -6.05 -10.84
C PRO A 265 -16.61 -5.83 -9.46
N ALA A 266 -16.44 -4.64 -8.88
CA ALA A 266 -17.12 -4.24 -7.66
C ALA A 266 -18.13 -3.14 -7.94
N GLY A 267 -19.39 -3.35 -7.59
CA GLY A 267 -20.40 -2.30 -7.68
C GLY A 267 -20.28 -1.29 -6.51
N ALA A 268 -20.56 -0.01 -6.78
CA ALA A 268 -20.49 1.07 -5.75
C ALA A 268 -21.39 0.79 -4.53
N ALA A 269 -22.48 0.06 -4.69
CA ALA A 269 -23.40 -0.34 -3.60
C ALA A 269 -22.75 -1.26 -2.54
N LEU A 270 -21.58 -1.85 -2.83
CA LEU A 270 -20.88 -2.72 -1.87
C LEU A 270 -20.22 -1.90 -0.74
N LEU A 271 -19.72 -0.68 -1.02
CA LEU A 271 -19.00 0.13 -0.03
C LEU A 271 -19.87 0.56 1.16
N PRO A 272 -21.10 1.09 1.00
CA PRO A 272 -21.97 1.40 2.14
C PRO A 272 -22.28 0.17 3.00
N ARG A 273 -22.46 -1.00 2.39
CA ARG A 273 -22.69 -2.25 3.12
C ARG A 273 -21.45 -2.66 3.92
N LEU A 274 -20.27 -2.61 3.32
CA LEU A 274 -19.00 -2.88 4.01
C LEU A 274 -18.75 -1.89 5.14
N ALA A 275 -19.11 -0.61 4.96
CA ALA A 275 -19.05 0.38 6.02
C ALA A 275 -19.92 -0.03 7.21
N ALA A 276 -21.20 -0.31 6.98
CA ALA A 276 -22.16 -0.63 8.03
C ALA A 276 -21.93 -2.01 8.68
N GLU A 277 -21.63 -3.03 7.88
CA GLU A 277 -21.59 -4.42 8.35
C GLU A 277 -20.17 -4.87 8.82
N VAL A 278 -19.09 -4.19 8.35
CA VAL A 278 -17.70 -4.60 8.65
C VAL A 278 -16.92 -3.49 9.35
N ALA A 279 -16.76 -2.30 8.73
CA ALA A 279 -15.80 -1.31 9.21
C ALA A 279 -16.27 -0.60 10.49
N LEU A 280 -17.49 -0.05 10.53
CA LEU A 280 -18.03 0.65 11.69
C LEU A 280 -18.07 -0.24 12.96
N PRO A 281 -18.54 -1.51 12.91
CA PRO A 281 -18.50 -2.38 14.08
C PRO A 281 -17.10 -2.67 14.62
N LEU A 282 -16.06 -2.55 13.79
CA LEU A 282 -14.68 -2.88 14.15
C LEU A 282 -13.78 -1.66 14.42
N SER A 283 -14.24 -0.44 14.14
CA SER A 283 -13.45 0.80 14.25
C SER A 283 -12.92 1.07 15.66
N HIS A 284 -13.60 0.56 16.69
CA HIS A 284 -13.22 0.71 18.10
C HIS A 284 -12.64 -0.58 18.69
N THR A 285 -12.36 -1.60 17.87
CA THR A 285 -11.78 -2.86 18.37
C THR A 285 -10.39 -2.60 18.93
N ALA A 286 -10.24 -2.78 20.24
CA ALA A 286 -8.95 -2.63 20.90
C ALA A 286 -7.97 -3.72 20.40
N PRO A 287 -6.77 -3.33 20.05
CA PRO A 287 -5.72 -4.27 19.68
C PRO A 287 -5.11 -4.96 20.88
N ILE A 288 -4.56 -6.14 20.66
CA ILE A 288 -3.65 -6.73 21.65
C ILE A 288 -2.38 -5.87 21.66
N SER A 289 -1.93 -5.44 22.82
CA SER A 289 -0.68 -4.68 22.98
C SER A 289 0.49 -5.45 22.38
N LEU A 290 1.27 -4.82 21.48
CA LEU A 290 2.46 -5.42 20.90
C LEU A 290 3.50 -5.85 21.95
N GLY A 291 3.45 -5.27 23.16
CA GLY A 291 4.29 -5.64 24.31
C GLY A 291 3.97 -7.00 24.96
N SER A 292 2.83 -7.64 24.65
CA SER A 292 2.44 -8.96 25.15
C SER A 292 2.82 -10.13 24.22
N ILE A 293 3.51 -9.86 23.12
CA ILE A 293 4.01 -10.86 22.16
C ILE A 293 5.50 -11.13 22.47
N ARG A 294 5.79 -11.52 23.75
CA ARG A 294 7.12 -12.05 24.14
C ARG A 294 7.08 -13.57 24.20
#